data_ce4b08ffc7a5beeb51071c34bd8ba814
#
_entry.id   ce4b08ffc7a5beeb51071c34bd8ba814
#
_cell.length_a   1.000
_cell.length_b   1.000
_cell.length_c   1.000
_cell.angle_alpha   90.00
_cell.angle_beta   90.00
_cell.angle_gamma   90.00
#
_symmetry.space_group_name_H-M   'P 1'
#
loop_
_entity.id
_entity.type
_entity.pdbx_description
1 polymer ?
#
loop_
_entity_poly.entity_id
_entity_poly.type
_entity_poly.pdbx_seq_one_letter_code
_entity_poly.pdbx_strand_id
1 'polypeptide(L)'
;MPSRVSFSADSLFDFDKSVVKPAGKKALDKFAGDLRNTQYDHITVIGHTDRIGKEAYNQQLSTRRAEAVKAYLMESAAIPADKINATGVDGSDPVTKPDDCKGRKATKELKACLQPDRRVDVEVSGTSSTAQN
;
A
#
# COMPACT_ATOMS: atom_id res chain seq x y z
N MET A 1 19.74 4.11 -0.09
CA MET A 1 18.95 2.98 -0.62
C MET A 1 17.48 3.19 -0.28
N PRO A 2 16.59 3.06 -1.25
CA PRO A 2 15.16 3.08 -0.93
C PRO A 2 14.79 1.83 -0.17
N SER A 3 13.87 1.95 0.75
CA SER A 3 13.29 0.80 1.42
C SER A 3 11.79 0.78 1.15
N ARG A 4 11.23 -0.41 1.12
CA ARG A 4 9.82 -0.61 0.81
C ARG A 4 9.18 -1.50 1.87
N VAL A 5 8.00 -1.10 2.31
CA VAL A 5 7.17 -1.89 3.21
C VAL A 5 5.83 -2.11 2.52
N SER A 6 5.40 -3.38 2.46
CA SER A 6 4.11 -3.73 1.86
C SER A 6 3.09 -4.03 2.95
N PHE A 7 1.90 -3.49 2.80
CA PHE A 7 0.77 -3.74 3.70
C PHE A 7 -0.31 -4.46 2.93
N SER A 8 -0.85 -5.54 3.49
CA SER A 8 -1.98 -6.24 2.89
C SER A 8 -3.19 -5.30 2.84
N ALA A 9 -3.79 -5.13 1.67
CA ALA A 9 -4.97 -4.29 1.55
C ALA A 9 -6.13 -4.84 2.35
N ASP A 10 -6.22 -6.17 2.47
CA ASP A 10 -7.30 -6.81 3.24
C ASP A 10 -7.18 -6.54 4.74
N SER A 11 -5.97 -6.28 5.23
CA SER A 11 -5.74 -5.87 6.61
C SER A 11 -6.01 -4.39 6.83
N LEU A 12 -5.76 -3.57 5.80
CA LEU A 12 -5.97 -2.12 5.92
C LEU A 12 -7.41 -1.70 5.69
N PHE A 13 -8.12 -2.39 4.81
CA PHE A 13 -9.45 -1.98 4.35
C PHE A 13 -10.42 -3.15 4.28
N ASP A 14 -11.69 -2.87 4.52
CA ASP A 14 -12.74 -3.83 4.22
C ASP A 14 -12.96 -3.89 2.71
N PHE A 15 -13.62 -4.95 2.26
CA PHE A 15 -13.92 -5.16 0.85
C PHE A 15 -14.56 -3.91 0.24
N ASP A 16 -14.05 -3.47 -0.89
CA ASP A 16 -14.58 -2.34 -1.65
C ASP A 16 -14.54 -0.99 -0.91
N LYS A 17 -13.81 -0.93 0.21
CA LYS A 17 -13.72 0.29 1.02
C LYS A 17 -12.33 0.90 0.95
N SER A 18 -12.27 2.20 1.25
CA SER A 18 -11.01 2.96 1.29
C SER A 18 -10.86 3.74 2.61
N VAL A 19 -11.52 3.26 3.66
CA VAL A 19 -11.34 3.79 5.02
C VAL A 19 -10.45 2.82 5.78
N VAL A 20 -9.38 3.32 6.38
CA VAL A 20 -8.42 2.48 7.09
C VAL A 20 -9.07 1.91 8.34
N LYS A 21 -9.02 0.59 8.47
CA LYS A 21 -9.57 -0.15 9.62
C LYS A 21 -8.67 -0.01 10.85
N PRO A 22 -9.19 -0.25 12.07
CA PRO A 22 -8.37 -0.21 13.27
C PRO A 22 -7.10 -1.07 13.20
N ALA A 23 -7.20 -2.29 12.64
CA ALA A 23 -6.03 -3.15 12.47
C ALA A 23 -5.00 -2.53 11.52
N GLY A 24 -5.48 -1.88 10.46
CA GLY A 24 -4.62 -1.16 9.53
C GLY A 24 -3.95 0.03 10.18
N LYS A 25 -4.68 0.75 11.02
CA LYS A 25 -4.11 1.89 11.76
C LYS A 25 -2.96 1.44 12.65
N LYS A 26 -3.09 0.30 13.32
CA LYS A 26 -2.01 -0.23 14.16
C LYS A 26 -0.76 -0.52 13.33
N ALA A 27 -0.92 -1.13 12.16
CA ALA A 27 0.21 -1.44 11.30
C ALA A 27 0.89 -0.16 10.80
N LEU A 28 0.09 0.83 10.40
CA LEU A 28 0.62 2.11 9.94
C LEU A 28 1.26 2.91 11.07
N ASP A 29 0.71 2.82 12.28
CA ASP A 29 1.30 3.49 13.45
C ASP A 29 2.67 2.92 13.77
N LYS A 30 2.83 1.61 13.66
CA LYS A 30 4.13 0.98 13.87
C LYS A 30 5.14 1.48 12.83
N PHE A 31 4.73 1.53 11.58
CA PHE A 31 5.58 2.07 10.51
C PHE A 31 5.94 3.52 10.78
N ALA A 32 4.96 4.34 11.19
CA ALA A 32 5.19 5.74 11.52
C ALA A 32 6.19 5.89 12.66
N GLY A 33 6.12 5.01 13.66
CA GLY A 33 7.09 5.01 14.78
C GLY A 33 8.50 4.72 14.30
N ASP A 34 8.66 3.73 13.43
CA ASP A 34 9.96 3.39 12.85
C ASP A 34 10.49 4.56 12.01
N LEU A 35 9.61 5.23 11.29
CA LEU A 35 9.97 6.33 10.41
C LEU A 35 10.50 7.55 11.18
N ARG A 36 10.02 7.78 12.40
CA ARG A 36 10.48 8.90 13.22
C ARG A 36 11.97 8.80 13.56
N ASN A 37 12.53 7.60 13.54
CA ASN A 37 13.94 7.36 13.82
C ASN A 37 14.78 7.30 12.55
N THR A 38 14.21 7.69 11.42
CA THR A 38 14.85 7.57 10.12
C THR A 38 14.80 8.92 9.42
N GLN A 39 15.94 9.31 8.82
CA GLN A 39 15.95 10.46 7.93
C GLN A 39 15.63 9.96 6.51
N TYR A 40 14.79 10.70 5.81
CA TYR A 40 14.37 10.31 4.46
C TYR A 40 14.14 11.56 3.63
N ASP A 41 14.22 11.39 2.30
CA ASP A 41 13.96 12.47 1.37
C ASP A 41 12.50 12.51 0.92
N HIS A 42 11.94 11.35 0.60
CA HIS A 42 10.60 11.28 0.03
C HIS A 42 9.94 9.95 0.31
N ILE A 43 8.61 9.96 0.38
CA ILE A 43 7.79 8.77 0.59
C ILE A 43 6.78 8.67 -0.56
N THR A 44 6.69 7.48 -1.16
CA THR A 44 5.72 7.20 -2.21
C THR A 44 4.81 6.07 -1.77
N VAL A 45 3.50 6.33 -1.80
CA VAL A 45 2.47 5.34 -1.44
C VAL A 45 1.84 4.85 -2.73
N ILE A 46 1.88 3.55 -2.96
CA ILE A 46 1.40 2.95 -4.21
C ILE A 46 0.33 1.90 -3.89
N GLY A 47 -0.90 2.15 -4.36
CA GLY A 47 -2.00 1.22 -4.18
C GLY A 47 -2.08 0.23 -5.33
N HIS A 48 -2.27 -1.04 -4.99
CA HIS A 48 -2.36 -2.15 -5.94
C HIS A 48 -3.63 -2.95 -5.71
N THR A 49 -4.26 -3.38 -6.79
CA THR A 49 -5.36 -4.35 -6.74
C THR A 49 -4.90 -5.66 -7.37
N ASP A 50 -5.73 -6.69 -7.27
CA ASP A 50 -5.54 -7.88 -8.10
C ASP A 50 -6.15 -7.61 -9.49
N ARG A 51 -6.09 -8.61 -10.37
CA ARG A 51 -6.55 -8.46 -11.75
C ARG A 51 -8.05 -8.67 -11.94
N ILE A 52 -8.77 -8.99 -10.87
CA ILE A 52 -10.21 -9.27 -10.96
C ILE A 52 -10.99 -7.96 -11.03
N GLY A 53 -11.96 -7.90 -11.93
CA GLY A 53 -12.84 -6.75 -12.07
C GLY A 53 -12.40 -5.80 -13.17
N LYS A 54 -13.12 -4.69 -13.28
CA LYS A 54 -12.86 -3.69 -14.31
C LYS A 54 -11.64 -2.84 -13.96
N GLU A 55 -10.79 -2.61 -14.95
CA GLU A 55 -9.57 -1.83 -14.78
C GLU A 55 -9.85 -0.42 -14.26
N ALA A 56 -10.86 0.26 -14.83
CA ALA A 56 -11.20 1.61 -14.39
C ALA A 56 -11.62 1.66 -12.92
N TYR A 57 -12.39 0.67 -12.48
CA TYR A 57 -12.81 0.56 -11.10
C TYR A 57 -11.60 0.34 -10.18
N ASN A 58 -10.72 -0.60 -10.58
CA ASN A 58 -9.52 -0.93 -9.81
C ASN A 58 -8.56 0.26 -9.75
N GLN A 59 -8.47 1.04 -10.81
CA GLN A 59 -7.65 2.25 -10.81
C GLN A 59 -8.16 3.25 -9.78
N GLN A 60 -9.46 3.47 -9.72
CA GLN A 60 -10.06 4.38 -8.74
C GLN A 60 -9.88 3.86 -7.31
N LEU A 61 -10.12 2.57 -7.09
CA LEU A 61 -10.00 1.97 -5.76
C LEU A 61 -8.56 2.04 -5.26
N SER A 62 -7.59 1.67 -6.11
CA SER A 62 -6.19 1.71 -5.74
C SER A 62 -5.73 3.13 -5.41
N THR A 63 -6.21 4.12 -6.17
CA THR A 63 -5.89 5.53 -5.92
C THR A 63 -6.48 6.00 -4.60
N ARG A 64 -7.76 5.71 -4.33
CA ARG A 64 -8.40 6.11 -3.08
C ARG A 64 -7.73 5.49 -1.87
N ARG A 65 -7.32 4.23 -1.98
CA ARG A 65 -6.64 3.53 -0.90
C ARG A 65 -5.25 4.11 -0.64
N ALA A 66 -4.51 4.40 -1.70
CA ALA A 66 -3.20 5.04 -1.57
C ALA A 66 -3.33 6.42 -0.92
N GLU A 67 -4.34 7.20 -1.34
CA GLU A 67 -4.59 8.52 -0.75
C GLU A 67 -4.98 8.42 0.72
N ALA A 68 -5.76 7.40 1.10
CA ALA A 68 -6.15 7.20 2.49
C ALA A 68 -4.95 6.87 3.37
N VAL A 69 -4.03 6.05 2.88
CA VAL A 69 -2.79 5.72 3.60
C VAL A 69 -1.91 6.95 3.71
N LYS A 70 -1.76 7.71 2.62
CA LYS A 70 -1.01 8.96 2.64
C LYS A 70 -1.54 9.92 3.71
N ALA A 71 -2.85 10.16 3.70
CA ALA A 71 -3.48 11.07 4.66
C ALA A 71 -3.24 10.61 6.10
N TYR A 72 -3.37 9.32 6.34
CA TYR A 72 -3.15 8.77 7.68
C TYR A 72 -1.69 8.96 8.12
N LEU A 73 -0.73 8.69 7.25
CA LEU A 73 0.69 8.82 7.57
C LEU A 73 1.11 10.28 7.73
N MET A 74 0.55 11.20 6.97
CA MET A 74 0.82 12.62 7.15
C MET A 74 0.46 13.07 8.56
N GLU A 75 -0.64 12.56 9.08
CA GLU A 75 -1.09 12.90 10.43
C GLU A 75 -0.27 12.16 11.50
N SER A 76 -0.15 10.84 11.38
CA SER A 76 0.46 10.01 12.44
C SER A 76 1.98 10.12 12.50
N ALA A 77 2.64 10.39 11.37
CA ALA A 77 4.09 10.51 11.29
C ALA A 77 4.56 11.97 11.08
N ALA A 78 3.63 12.93 11.06
CA ALA A 78 3.92 14.35 10.85
C ALA A 78 4.73 14.59 9.56
N ILE A 79 4.33 13.94 8.46
CA ILE A 79 5.03 14.05 7.18
C ILE A 79 4.50 15.28 6.43
N PRO A 80 5.38 16.20 6.02
CA PRO A 80 4.94 17.34 5.20
C PRO A 80 4.37 16.88 3.85
N ALA A 81 3.36 17.58 3.36
CA ALA A 81 2.67 17.21 2.12
C ALA A 81 3.61 17.14 0.91
N ASP A 82 4.67 17.95 0.90
CA ASP A 82 5.62 17.96 -0.21
C ASP A 82 6.63 16.81 -0.17
N LYS A 83 6.61 16.00 0.89
CA LYS A 83 7.50 14.84 1.03
C LYS A 83 6.81 13.50 0.82
N ILE A 84 5.52 13.50 0.52
CA ILE A 84 4.78 12.25 0.33
C ILE A 84 3.80 12.40 -0.82
N ASN A 85 3.76 11.39 -1.68
CA ASN A 85 2.76 11.33 -2.73
C ASN A 85 2.12 9.95 -2.76
N ALA A 86 0.95 9.87 -3.36
CA ALA A 86 0.19 8.63 -3.47
C ALA A 86 -0.26 8.42 -4.90
N THR A 87 -0.22 7.19 -5.36
CA THR A 87 -0.69 6.83 -6.69
C THR A 87 -1.33 5.44 -6.65
N GLY A 88 -2.29 5.21 -7.52
CA GLY A 88 -2.89 3.89 -7.72
C GLY A 88 -2.48 3.36 -9.07
N VAL A 89 -2.13 2.10 -9.14
CA VAL A 89 -1.69 1.47 -10.38
C VAL A 89 -2.56 0.28 -10.78
N ASP A 90 -3.76 0.19 -10.23
CA ASP A 90 -4.70 -0.93 -10.45
C ASP A 90 -4.01 -2.28 -10.27
N GLY A 91 -4.27 -3.25 -11.14
CA GLY A 91 -3.65 -4.57 -11.09
C GLY A 91 -2.47 -4.74 -12.03
N SER A 92 -1.84 -3.63 -12.47
CA SER A 92 -0.79 -3.67 -13.49
C SER A 92 0.57 -4.14 -12.98
N ASP A 93 0.76 -4.23 -11.68
CA ASP A 93 2.06 -4.64 -11.10
C ASP A 93 1.87 -5.75 -10.05
N PRO A 94 1.49 -6.97 -10.49
CA PRO A 94 1.24 -8.06 -9.55
C PRO A 94 2.52 -8.62 -8.94
N VAL A 95 2.40 -9.14 -7.73
CA VAL A 95 3.44 -9.93 -7.08
C VAL A 95 3.37 -11.38 -7.56
N THR A 96 2.15 -11.88 -7.78
CA THR A 96 1.96 -13.25 -8.29
C THR A 96 2.40 -13.32 -9.75
N LYS A 97 2.95 -14.48 -10.12
CA LYS A 97 3.34 -14.75 -11.50
C LYS A 97 2.12 -15.28 -12.27
N PRO A 98 2.10 -15.14 -13.60
CA PRO A 98 0.94 -15.61 -14.39
C PRO A 98 0.55 -17.05 -14.14
N ASP A 99 1.51 -17.92 -13.83
CA ASP A 99 1.23 -19.33 -13.60
C ASP A 99 0.84 -19.68 -12.18
N ASP A 100 0.99 -18.73 -11.25
CA ASP A 100 0.67 -18.97 -9.84
C ASP A 100 -0.82 -19.12 -9.59
N CYS A 101 -1.63 -18.30 -10.26
CA CYS A 101 -3.07 -18.25 -10.04
C CYS A 101 -3.78 -18.39 -11.37
N LYS A 102 -4.49 -19.50 -11.54
CA LYS A 102 -5.15 -19.81 -12.81
C LYS A 102 -6.64 -19.49 -12.78
N GLY A 103 -7.18 -19.15 -13.93
CA GLY A 103 -8.60 -18.89 -14.11
C GLY A 103 -8.91 -17.42 -14.26
N ARG A 104 -10.15 -17.15 -14.68
CA ARG A 104 -10.65 -15.79 -14.92
C ARG A 104 -11.88 -15.46 -14.11
N LYS A 105 -12.56 -16.49 -13.60
CA LYS A 105 -13.75 -16.30 -12.80
C LYS A 105 -13.35 -15.89 -11.39
N ALA A 106 -14.12 -14.98 -10.80
CA ALA A 106 -13.87 -14.48 -9.45
C ALA A 106 -14.28 -15.53 -8.41
N THR A 107 -13.63 -16.68 -8.42
CA THR A 107 -13.87 -17.73 -7.45
C THR A 107 -13.15 -17.44 -6.15
N LYS A 108 -13.58 -18.12 -5.09
CA LYS A 108 -12.94 -18.01 -3.78
C LYS A 108 -11.46 -18.40 -3.86
N GLU A 109 -11.17 -19.45 -4.62
CA GLU A 109 -9.81 -19.97 -4.79
C GLU A 109 -8.93 -18.97 -5.53
N LEU A 110 -9.43 -18.35 -6.58
CA LEU A 110 -8.66 -17.35 -7.32
C LEU A 110 -8.41 -16.11 -6.46
N LYS A 111 -9.43 -15.65 -5.76
CA LYS A 111 -9.28 -14.48 -4.87
C LYS A 111 -8.25 -14.73 -3.78
N ALA A 112 -8.24 -15.94 -3.21
CA ALA A 112 -7.25 -16.30 -2.18
C ALA A 112 -5.85 -16.35 -2.77
N CYS A 113 -5.70 -16.92 -3.97
CA CYS A 113 -4.41 -17.00 -4.65
C CYS A 113 -3.83 -15.62 -4.96
N LEU A 114 -4.68 -14.69 -5.36
CA LEU A 114 -4.27 -13.33 -5.75
C LEU A 114 -4.12 -12.37 -4.57
N GLN A 115 -4.33 -12.83 -3.36
CA GLN A 115 -4.27 -11.97 -2.18
C GLN A 115 -2.97 -11.15 -2.08
N PRO A 116 -1.79 -11.70 -2.37
CA PRO A 116 -0.56 -10.90 -2.31
C PRO A 116 -0.54 -9.70 -3.25
N ASP A 117 -1.34 -9.72 -4.32
CA ASP A 117 -1.41 -8.61 -5.27
C ASP A 117 -2.20 -7.43 -4.71
N ARG A 118 -3.12 -7.68 -3.77
CA ARG A 118 -3.92 -6.63 -3.12
C ARG A 118 -3.13 -6.05 -1.97
N ARG A 119 -2.46 -4.94 -2.23
CA ARG A 119 -1.55 -4.35 -1.25
C ARG A 119 -1.40 -2.86 -1.45
N VAL A 120 -0.83 -2.22 -0.43
CA VAL A 120 -0.34 -0.84 -0.52
C VAL A 120 1.14 -0.89 -0.18
N ASP A 121 1.97 -0.49 -1.10
CA ASP A 121 3.41 -0.39 -0.89
C ASP A 121 3.76 1.02 -0.46
N VAL A 122 4.63 1.15 0.53
CA VAL A 122 5.14 2.45 0.97
C VAL A 122 6.65 2.42 0.75
N GLU A 123 7.12 3.25 -0.18
CA GLU A 123 8.53 3.36 -0.52
C GLU A 123 9.13 4.58 0.14
N VAL A 124 10.24 4.39 0.84
CA VAL A 124 10.96 5.47 1.53
C VAL A 124 12.31 5.60 0.87
N SER A 125 12.58 6.77 0.28
CA SER A 125 13.85 7.03 -0.42
C SER A 125 14.75 7.96 0.38
N GLY A 126 16.06 7.85 0.15
CA GLY A 126 17.04 8.69 0.82
C GLY A 126 17.18 8.37 2.30
N THR A 127 17.02 7.08 2.68
CA THR A 127 17.01 6.71 4.08
C THR A 127 18.40 6.65 4.68
N SER A 128 18.51 7.15 5.92
CA SER A 128 19.66 6.86 6.78
C SER A 128 19.15 6.78 8.20
N SER A 129 19.75 5.88 8.98
CA SER A 129 19.38 5.75 10.39
C SER A 129 20.02 6.87 11.20
N THR A 130 19.22 7.56 12.02
CA THR A 130 19.75 8.59 12.92
C THR A 130 20.68 8.01 13.97
N ALA A 131 20.53 6.73 14.29
CA ALA A 131 21.35 6.06 15.26
C ALA A 131 22.79 5.80 14.76
N GLN A 132 23.02 5.97 13.47
CA GLN A 132 24.34 5.77 12.86
C GLN A 132 25.18 7.03 12.81
N ASN A 133 24.64 8.15 13.22
CA ASN A 133 25.35 9.44 13.15
C ASN A 133 26.15 9.73 14.38
#